data_dd0d9ac9b6cce9d68e8fc0cd350d82a7
#
_entry.id   dd0d9ac9b6cce9d68e8fc0cd350d82a7
#
_cell.length_a   1.000
_cell.length_b   1.000
_cell.length_c   1.000
_cell.angle_alpha   90.00
_cell.angle_beta   90.00
_cell.angle_gamma   90.00
#
_symmetry.space_group_name_H-M   'P 1'
#
loop_
_entity.id
_entity.type
_entity.pdbx_description
1 polymer ?
#
loop_
_entity_poly.entity_id
_entity_poly.type
_entity_poly.pdbx_seq_one_letter_code
_entity_poly.pdbx_strand_id
1 'polypeptide(L)'
;MSFGRSPGLTDVIANSKEADSMSETTDSRTRWLALYVLCLASLMIVLDVTIVGVALPSIREDLGFSETSLAWVVNGYLLTYGGFLLLGGRLGDLFGHRRLFILGISAFTVASLACGLATTQWSLVAARAVQGLGGAVASAVSLSLMMGLFTEPADRAKAMGIFGFVASGGGSIGVLLGGILTDTLNWHWIFLVNFPIGVLVVLLTLRLVPVVPAAAAGGRLDLSGAITVTASLMLAVYAIVNGNEKGWTSVQTLAVLAASAAVFAAFLTIESRVRVPLVPLRLFRLRNLSTASGIGVLWAAAMFAWFFMTALYLQLVLDYTPLQIGLAFLPGNVIMGILSIGLSAKLVMRYGIKKPLTTGLLLASAGLALLVRAPIDGSFVVDVLPSMILLGLGAGMAFNPVLLAAMGDVEPAESGLASGVVNTSFMMGGAVGLAVLASVAASRTNTLVDTGHGQIAALAGGYHLAFLIGAIFAAGAAVIGATLLRESAPAPEEAHGAPAAECA
;
A
#
# COMPACT_ATOMS: atom_id res chain seq x y z
N MET A 1 -51.40 -9.35 57.27
CA MET A 1 -51.03 -8.22 56.46
C MET A 1 -49.48 -8.07 56.49
N SER A 2 -48.77 -8.57 55.48
CA SER A 2 -47.33 -8.52 55.39
C SER A 2 -46.97 -7.29 54.56
N PHE A 3 -46.32 -6.31 55.19
CA PHE A 3 -45.79 -5.14 54.51
C PHE A 3 -44.53 -5.54 53.73
N GLY A 4 -44.61 -5.54 52.39
CA GLY A 4 -43.43 -5.67 51.51
C GLY A 4 -42.50 -4.48 51.72
N ARG A 5 -41.25 -4.76 52.02
CA ARG A 5 -40.16 -3.75 52.06
C ARG A 5 -39.96 -3.22 50.65
N SER A 6 -40.14 -1.92 50.45
CA SER A 6 -39.69 -1.22 49.25
C SER A 6 -38.18 -1.34 49.13
N PRO A 7 -37.64 -1.61 47.94
CA PRO A 7 -36.18 -1.62 47.74
C PRO A 7 -35.59 -0.25 48.10
N GLY A 8 -34.53 -0.27 48.91
CA GLY A 8 -33.89 0.94 49.39
C GLY A 8 -33.23 1.74 48.26
N LEU A 9 -33.16 3.05 48.40
CA LEU A 9 -32.54 3.97 47.41
C LEU A 9 -31.11 3.51 47.03
N THR A 10 -30.40 2.87 47.96
CA THR A 10 -29.09 2.28 47.78
C THR A 10 -29.09 1.08 46.82
N ASP A 11 -30.15 0.25 46.81
CA ASP A 11 -30.26 -0.91 45.92
C ASP A 11 -30.61 -0.47 44.49
N VAL A 12 -31.37 0.61 44.33
CA VAL A 12 -31.65 1.21 43.00
C VAL A 12 -30.41 1.86 42.39
N ILE A 13 -29.60 2.55 43.21
CA ILE A 13 -28.35 3.16 42.77
C ILE A 13 -27.28 2.10 42.46
N ALA A 14 -27.20 1.02 43.24
CA ALA A 14 -26.29 -0.10 42.97
C ALA A 14 -26.68 -0.82 41.66
N ASN A 15 -27.95 -1.11 41.43
CA ASN A 15 -28.44 -1.72 40.22
C ASN A 15 -28.26 -0.83 38.98
N SER A 16 -28.42 0.50 39.12
CA SER A 16 -28.16 1.41 38.00
C SER A 16 -26.67 1.49 37.64
N LYS A 17 -25.76 1.50 38.64
CA LYS A 17 -24.29 1.47 38.43
C LYS A 17 -23.82 0.12 37.84
N GLU A 18 -24.40 -0.99 38.25
CA GLU A 18 -24.13 -2.31 37.64
C GLU A 18 -24.66 -2.38 36.20
N ALA A 19 -25.87 -1.87 35.93
CA ALA A 19 -26.42 -1.81 34.58
C ALA A 19 -25.58 -0.88 33.66
N ASP A 20 -25.15 0.28 34.17
CA ASP A 20 -24.27 1.20 33.43
C ASP A 20 -22.89 0.58 33.19
N SER A 21 -22.29 -0.06 34.19
CA SER A 21 -21.00 -0.75 34.02
C SER A 21 -21.08 -1.95 33.08
N MET A 22 -22.19 -2.71 33.07
CA MET A 22 -22.42 -3.78 32.11
C MET A 22 -22.69 -3.25 30.69
N SER A 23 -23.36 -2.10 30.53
CA SER A 23 -23.55 -1.46 29.24
C SER A 23 -22.23 -0.90 28.68
N GLU A 24 -21.42 -0.24 29.51
CA GLU A 24 -20.09 0.26 29.14
C GLU A 24 -19.12 -0.88 28.76
N THR A 25 -19.12 -2.01 29.50
CA THR A 25 -18.27 -3.17 29.18
C THR A 25 -18.71 -3.86 27.90
N THR A 26 -20.03 -3.96 27.66
CA THR A 26 -20.58 -4.55 26.42
C THR A 26 -20.27 -3.66 25.23
N ASP A 27 -20.37 -2.35 25.37
CA ASP A 27 -20.01 -1.39 24.32
C ASP A 27 -18.50 -1.40 24.03
N SER A 28 -17.67 -1.48 25.06
CA SER A 28 -16.21 -1.62 24.91
C SER A 28 -15.83 -2.88 24.15
N ARG A 29 -16.40 -4.03 24.50
CA ARG A 29 -16.13 -5.31 23.81
C ARG A 29 -16.53 -5.24 22.33
N THR A 30 -17.66 -4.65 22.02
CA THR A 30 -18.15 -4.50 20.65
C THR A 30 -17.23 -3.60 19.82
N ARG A 31 -16.71 -2.49 20.39
CA ARG A 31 -15.75 -1.62 19.74
C ARG A 31 -14.43 -2.34 19.36
N TRP A 32 -13.88 -3.15 20.27
CA TRP A 32 -12.68 -3.94 20.00
C TRP A 32 -12.93 -5.05 18.96
N LEU A 33 -14.09 -5.70 18.99
CA LEU A 33 -14.47 -6.66 17.94
C LEU A 33 -14.62 -5.99 16.57
N ALA A 34 -15.21 -4.81 16.51
CA ALA A 34 -15.28 -4.01 15.28
C ALA A 34 -13.88 -3.65 14.75
N LEU A 35 -12.92 -3.31 15.63
CA LEU A 35 -11.53 -3.09 15.24
C LEU A 35 -10.93 -4.34 14.57
N TYR A 36 -11.13 -5.52 15.16
CA TYR A 36 -10.60 -6.76 14.55
C TYR A 36 -11.20 -7.05 13.18
N VAL A 37 -12.47 -6.68 12.95
CA VAL A 37 -13.08 -6.76 11.61
C VAL A 37 -12.41 -5.82 10.62
N LEU A 38 -12.14 -4.57 11.02
CA LEU A 38 -11.41 -3.62 10.17
C LEU A 38 -9.96 -4.08 9.91
N CYS A 39 -9.31 -4.65 10.93
CA CYS A 39 -7.98 -5.25 10.80
C CYS A 39 -7.97 -6.45 9.84
N LEU A 40 -8.98 -7.33 9.90
CA LEU A 40 -9.10 -8.47 9.00
C LEU A 40 -9.29 -8.02 7.54
N ALA A 41 -10.08 -6.97 7.32
CA ALA A 41 -10.22 -6.36 5.99
C ALA A 41 -8.90 -5.76 5.49
N SER A 42 -8.20 -5.03 6.36
CA SER A 42 -6.89 -4.46 6.02
C SER A 42 -5.86 -5.56 5.73
N LEU A 43 -5.85 -6.62 6.54
CA LEU A 43 -5.02 -7.80 6.31
C LEU A 43 -5.30 -8.41 4.92
N MET A 44 -6.57 -8.63 4.58
CA MET A 44 -6.98 -9.19 3.30
C MET A 44 -6.47 -8.34 2.12
N ILE A 45 -6.59 -7.02 2.21
CA ILE A 45 -6.12 -6.09 1.17
C ILE A 45 -4.57 -6.12 1.05
N VAL A 46 -3.86 -6.14 2.16
CA VAL A 46 -2.38 -6.21 2.17
C VAL A 46 -1.89 -7.57 1.68
N LEU A 47 -2.55 -8.65 2.10
CA LEU A 47 -2.28 -10.00 1.60
C LEU A 47 -2.40 -10.06 0.08
N ASP A 48 -3.48 -9.52 -0.48
CA ASP A 48 -3.75 -9.56 -1.92
C ASP A 48 -2.65 -8.87 -2.75
N VAL A 49 -2.09 -7.77 -2.25
CA VAL A 49 -0.98 -7.07 -2.92
C VAL A 49 0.29 -7.91 -2.94
N THR A 50 0.59 -8.60 -1.85
CA THR A 50 1.85 -9.32 -1.67
C THR A 50 1.81 -10.77 -2.17
N ILE A 51 0.67 -11.43 -2.04
CA ILE A 51 0.45 -12.83 -2.45
C ILE A 51 0.62 -13.02 -3.95
N VAL A 52 0.22 -12.04 -4.76
CA VAL A 52 0.31 -12.06 -6.22
C VAL A 52 1.76 -12.13 -6.68
N GLY A 53 2.69 -11.44 -5.98
CA GLY A 53 4.09 -11.38 -6.38
C GLY A 53 4.74 -12.75 -6.57
N VAL A 54 4.43 -13.70 -5.72
CA VAL A 54 4.97 -15.08 -5.76
C VAL A 54 4.32 -15.93 -6.87
N ALA A 55 3.06 -15.64 -7.21
CA ALA A 55 2.31 -16.39 -8.20
C ALA A 55 2.50 -15.87 -9.65
N LEU A 56 3.14 -14.70 -9.83
CA LEU A 56 3.33 -14.09 -11.15
C LEU A 56 3.90 -15.03 -12.21
N PRO A 57 4.95 -15.81 -11.93
CA PRO A 57 5.49 -16.72 -12.94
C PRO A 57 4.50 -17.82 -13.34
N SER A 58 3.76 -18.38 -12.38
CA SER A 58 2.71 -19.39 -12.67
C SER A 58 1.56 -18.81 -13.49
N ILE A 59 1.15 -17.56 -13.18
CA ILE A 59 0.16 -16.81 -13.97
C ILE A 59 0.66 -16.55 -15.38
N ARG A 60 1.96 -16.23 -15.54
CA ARG A 60 2.59 -16.00 -16.84
C ARG A 60 2.52 -17.28 -17.71
N GLU A 61 2.88 -18.40 -17.15
CA GLU A 61 2.90 -19.68 -17.84
C GLU A 61 1.49 -20.11 -18.27
N ASP A 62 0.53 -20.06 -17.36
CA ASP A 62 -0.84 -20.53 -17.59
C ASP A 62 -1.62 -19.64 -18.57
N LEU A 63 -1.54 -18.32 -18.42
CA LEU A 63 -2.27 -17.38 -19.27
C LEU A 63 -1.49 -16.82 -20.46
N GLY A 64 -0.22 -17.23 -20.63
CA GLY A 64 0.63 -16.84 -21.76
C GLY A 64 1.02 -15.36 -21.77
N PHE A 65 1.21 -14.72 -20.62
CA PHE A 65 1.69 -13.34 -20.54
C PHE A 65 3.13 -13.19 -21.05
N SER A 66 3.40 -12.11 -21.79
CA SER A 66 4.78 -11.65 -22.00
C SER A 66 5.33 -11.07 -20.70
N GLU A 67 6.66 -10.88 -20.59
CA GLU A 67 7.27 -10.26 -19.39
C GLU A 67 6.74 -8.85 -19.14
N THR A 68 6.51 -8.09 -20.18
CA THR A 68 6.00 -6.73 -20.08
C THR A 68 4.51 -6.71 -19.75
N SER A 69 3.71 -7.55 -20.41
CA SER A 69 2.26 -7.58 -20.17
C SER A 69 1.89 -8.16 -18.80
N LEU A 70 2.75 -9.02 -18.22
CA LEU A 70 2.56 -9.56 -16.87
C LEU A 70 2.48 -8.46 -15.79
N ALA A 71 3.19 -7.35 -15.99
CA ALA A 71 3.13 -6.19 -15.09
C ALA A 71 1.70 -5.63 -14.93
N TRP A 72 0.80 -5.86 -15.90
CA TRP A 72 -0.59 -5.43 -15.80
C TRP A 72 -1.38 -6.13 -14.69
N VAL A 73 -0.99 -7.34 -14.30
CA VAL A 73 -1.62 -8.04 -13.17
C VAL A 73 -1.45 -7.25 -11.86
N VAL A 74 -0.31 -6.57 -11.71
CA VAL A 74 -0.03 -5.68 -10.58
C VAL A 74 -0.54 -4.26 -10.85
N ASN A 75 -0.23 -3.70 -12.02
CA ASN A 75 -0.54 -2.31 -12.37
C ASN A 75 -2.03 -2.04 -12.47
N GLY A 76 -2.83 -3.00 -12.97
CA GLY A 76 -4.28 -2.89 -13.02
C GLY A 76 -4.88 -2.59 -11.64
N TYR A 77 -4.37 -3.26 -10.61
CA TYR A 77 -4.74 -3.02 -9.23
C TYR A 77 -4.17 -1.69 -8.68
N LEU A 78 -2.86 -1.48 -8.80
CA LEU A 78 -2.19 -0.32 -8.20
C LEU A 78 -2.72 1.03 -8.72
N LEU A 79 -2.97 1.11 -10.03
CA LEU A 79 -3.45 2.35 -10.66
C LEU A 79 -4.88 2.70 -10.23
N THR A 80 -5.76 1.71 -10.17
CA THR A 80 -7.13 1.94 -9.70
C THR A 80 -7.18 2.16 -8.19
N TYR A 81 -6.40 1.42 -7.43
CA TYR A 81 -6.28 1.64 -5.98
C TYR A 81 -5.76 3.05 -5.67
N GLY A 82 -4.63 3.45 -6.26
CA GLY A 82 -4.04 4.78 -6.03
C GLY A 82 -4.95 5.92 -6.53
N GLY A 83 -5.55 5.75 -7.72
CA GLY A 83 -6.39 6.78 -8.34
C GLY A 83 -7.70 7.05 -7.60
N PHE A 84 -8.28 6.04 -6.97
CA PHE A 84 -9.56 6.14 -6.29
C PHE A 84 -9.47 6.21 -4.76
N LEU A 85 -8.26 6.11 -4.18
CA LEU A 85 -8.06 6.12 -2.73
C LEU A 85 -8.61 7.39 -2.07
N LEU A 86 -8.24 8.56 -2.60
CA LEU A 86 -8.70 9.85 -2.08
C LEU A 86 -10.21 10.06 -2.31
N LEU A 87 -10.70 9.64 -3.47
CA LEU A 87 -12.13 9.68 -3.76
C LEU A 87 -12.93 8.79 -2.79
N GLY A 88 -12.41 7.61 -2.44
CA GLY A 88 -13.01 6.70 -1.47
C GLY A 88 -13.22 7.35 -0.11
N GLY A 89 -12.26 8.13 0.37
CA GLY A 89 -12.38 8.91 1.61
C GLY A 89 -13.53 9.93 1.53
N ARG A 90 -13.59 10.71 0.47
CA ARG A 90 -14.67 11.70 0.26
C ARG A 90 -16.05 11.04 0.10
N LEU A 91 -16.13 9.92 -0.58
CA LEU A 91 -17.37 9.14 -0.67
C LEU A 91 -17.84 8.70 0.72
N GLY A 92 -16.90 8.29 1.61
CA GLY A 92 -17.18 7.93 3.00
C GLY A 92 -17.84 9.06 3.78
N ASP A 93 -17.32 10.29 3.65
CA ASP A 93 -17.86 11.49 4.31
C ASP A 93 -19.30 11.80 3.85
N LEU A 94 -19.61 11.57 2.56
CA LEU A 94 -20.91 11.91 1.98
C LEU A 94 -21.98 10.83 2.16
N PHE A 95 -21.61 9.55 1.98
CA PHE A 95 -22.56 8.43 1.95
C PHE A 95 -22.51 7.57 3.21
N GLY A 96 -21.60 7.88 4.13
CA GLY A 96 -21.39 7.16 5.38
C GLY A 96 -20.33 6.05 5.27
N HIS A 97 -19.34 6.11 6.14
CA HIS A 97 -18.15 5.26 6.12
C HIS A 97 -18.48 3.75 6.16
N ARG A 98 -19.45 3.33 7.01
CA ARG A 98 -19.84 1.91 7.10
C ARG A 98 -20.42 1.37 5.79
N ARG A 99 -21.28 2.14 5.12
CA ARG A 99 -21.88 1.73 3.84
C ARG A 99 -20.81 1.57 2.77
N LEU A 100 -19.90 2.54 2.67
CA LEU A 100 -18.82 2.52 1.72
C LEU A 100 -17.82 1.39 2.02
N PHE A 101 -17.55 1.11 3.29
CA PHE A 101 -16.72 -0.02 3.66
C PHE A 101 -17.32 -1.36 3.17
N ILE A 102 -18.62 -1.58 3.41
CA ILE A 102 -19.32 -2.79 2.94
C ILE A 102 -19.28 -2.87 1.40
N LEU A 103 -19.57 -1.78 0.70
CA LEU A 103 -19.52 -1.75 -0.77
C LEU A 103 -18.11 -2.01 -1.30
N GLY A 104 -17.09 -1.39 -0.72
CA GLY A 104 -15.68 -1.57 -1.09
C GLY A 104 -15.22 -3.01 -0.89
N ILE A 105 -15.48 -3.60 0.31
CA ILE A 105 -15.13 -5.00 0.58
C ILE A 105 -15.95 -5.96 -0.30
N SER A 106 -17.23 -5.70 -0.55
CA SER A 106 -18.03 -6.54 -1.44
C SER A 106 -17.50 -6.50 -2.88
N ALA A 107 -17.18 -5.31 -3.40
CA ALA A 107 -16.59 -5.15 -4.73
C ALA A 107 -15.22 -5.86 -4.82
N PHE A 108 -14.37 -5.68 -3.81
CA PHE A 108 -13.08 -6.38 -3.70
C PHE A 108 -13.27 -7.90 -3.71
N THR A 109 -14.19 -8.42 -2.91
CA THR A 109 -14.44 -9.86 -2.75
C THR A 109 -14.97 -10.49 -4.05
N VAL A 110 -15.93 -9.84 -4.71
CA VAL A 110 -16.48 -10.30 -6.00
C VAL A 110 -15.41 -10.23 -7.10
N ALA A 111 -14.62 -9.16 -7.13
CA ALA A 111 -13.52 -9.03 -8.08
C ALA A 111 -12.43 -10.06 -7.83
N SER A 112 -12.13 -10.38 -6.56
CA SER A 112 -11.19 -11.45 -6.20
C SER A 112 -11.67 -12.83 -6.67
N LEU A 113 -12.97 -13.12 -6.51
CA LEU A 113 -13.57 -14.32 -7.09
C LEU A 113 -13.43 -14.33 -8.63
N ALA A 114 -13.66 -13.20 -9.29
CA ALA A 114 -13.47 -13.09 -10.74
C ALA A 114 -12.01 -13.28 -11.15
N CYS A 115 -11.03 -12.78 -10.38
CA CYS A 115 -9.61 -13.05 -10.58
C CYS A 115 -9.30 -14.55 -10.46
N GLY A 116 -9.82 -15.20 -9.44
CA GLY A 116 -9.65 -16.64 -9.21
C GLY A 116 -10.35 -17.54 -10.24
N LEU A 117 -11.27 -17.00 -11.03
CA LEU A 117 -11.96 -17.70 -12.13
C LEU A 117 -11.49 -17.24 -13.52
N ALA A 118 -10.46 -16.39 -13.58
CA ALA A 118 -9.97 -15.83 -14.83
C ALA A 118 -9.27 -16.90 -15.68
N THR A 119 -9.63 -16.97 -16.96
CA THR A 119 -9.05 -17.87 -17.96
C THR A 119 -8.35 -17.14 -19.08
N THR A 120 -8.32 -15.82 -19.05
CA THR A 120 -7.67 -14.97 -20.06
C THR A 120 -6.93 -13.82 -19.38
N GLN A 121 -5.91 -13.29 -20.04
CA GLN A 121 -5.17 -12.10 -19.57
C GLN A 121 -6.10 -10.92 -19.30
N TRP A 122 -7.02 -10.65 -20.21
CA TRP A 122 -7.98 -9.54 -20.12
C TRP A 122 -8.93 -9.68 -18.92
N SER A 123 -9.48 -10.88 -18.70
CA SER A 123 -10.39 -11.11 -17.57
C SER A 123 -9.68 -10.91 -16.24
N LEU A 124 -8.44 -11.38 -16.13
CA LEU A 124 -7.64 -11.19 -14.91
C LEU A 124 -7.33 -9.71 -14.68
N VAL A 125 -6.80 -9.01 -15.68
CA VAL A 125 -6.43 -7.58 -15.55
C VAL A 125 -7.65 -6.70 -15.26
N ALA A 126 -8.79 -6.94 -15.94
CA ALA A 126 -10.02 -6.20 -15.67
C ALA A 126 -10.55 -6.44 -14.25
N ALA A 127 -10.54 -7.70 -13.79
CA ALA A 127 -10.94 -8.04 -12.43
C ALA A 127 -9.98 -7.41 -11.38
N ARG A 128 -8.67 -7.40 -11.65
CA ARG A 128 -7.68 -6.69 -10.82
C ARG A 128 -7.94 -5.19 -10.71
N ALA A 129 -8.36 -4.55 -11.81
CA ALA A 129 -8.71 -3.13 -11.78
C ALA A 129 -9.95 -2.86 -10.90
N VAL A 130 -10.99 -3.70 -10.97
CA VAL A 130 -12.16 -3.60 -10.10
C VAL A 130 -11.81 -3.90 -8.64
N GLN A 131 -10.93 -4.87 -8.41
CA GLN A 131 -10.45 -5.23 -7.08
C GLN A 131 -9.68 -4.08 -6.44
N GLY A 132 -8.80 -3.40 -7.21
CA GLY A 132 -8.09 -2.20 -6.76
C GLY A 132 -9.04 -1.06 -6.38
N LEU A 133 -10.10 -0.83 -7.16
CA LEU A 133 -11.14 0.15 -6.83
C LEU A 133 -11.85 -0.20 -5.50
N GLY A 134 -12.28 -1.45 -5.33
CA GLY A 134 -12.90 -1.92 -4.08
C GLY A 134 -11.99 -1.77 -2.88
N GLY A 135 -10.71 -2.15 -3.03
CA GLY A 135 -9.66 -2.00 -2.02
C GLY A 135 -9.41 -0.55 -1.64
N ALA A 136 -9.36 0.36 -2.61
CA ALA A 136 -9.20 1.80 -2.39
C ALA A 136 -10.32 2.38 -1.51
N VAL A 137 -11.57 2.09 -1.88
CA VAL A 137 -12.74 2.56 -1.12
C VAL A 137 -12.73 2.00 0.29
N ALA A 138 -12.51 0.69 0.45
CA ALA A 138 -12.49 0.06 1.77
C ALA A 138 -11.36 0.60 2.66
N SER A 139 -10.14 0.74 2.13
CA SER A 139 -8.98 1.25 2.87
C SER A 139 -9.16 2.69 3.31
N ALA A 140 -9.67 3.55 2.42
CA ALA A 140 -9.87 4.96 2.70
C ALA A 140 -10.83 5.18 3.87
N VAL A 141 -11.91 4.39 3.97
CA VAL A 141 -12.90 4.55 5.05
C VAL A 141 -12.57 3.74 6.31
N SER A 142 -11.68 2.74 6.24
CA SER A 142 -11.29 1.92 7.40
C SER A 142 -10.69 2.74 8.52
N LEU A 143 -9.78 3.65 8.18
CA LEU A 143 -9.13 4.52 9.15
C LEU A 143 -10.14 5.48 9.81
N SER A 144 -11.05 6.06 9.03
CA SER A 144 -12.10 6.94 9.54
C SER A 144 -13.05 6.19 10.48
N LEU A 145 -13.44 4.96 10.15
CA LEU A 145 -14.24 4.10 11.02
C LEU A 145 -13.53 3.80 12.34
N MET A 146 -12.24 3.45 12.27
CA MET A 146 -11.45 3.19 13.47
C MET A 146 -11.35 4.43 14.36
N MET A 147 -11.09 5.61 13.79
CA MET A 147 -11.02 6.87 14.54
C MET A 147 -12.36 7.25 15.19
N GLY A 148 -13.47 6.91 14.54
CA GLY A 148 -14.81 7.10 15.08
C GLY A 148 -15.18 6.15 16.21
N LEU A 149 -14.63 4.93 16.21
CA LEU A 149 -14.86 3.92 17.26
C LEU A 149 -14.10 4.23 18.56
N PHE A 150 -12.92 4.86 18.46
CA PHE A 150 -12.03 5.12 19.61
C PHE A 150 -11.80 6.62 19.76
N THR A 151 -12.55 7.23 20.66
CA THR A 151 -12.47 8.67 20.99
C THR A 151 -11.41 8.95 22.05
N GLU A 152 -11.21 8.04 23.00
CA GLU A 152 -10.22 8.14 24.06
C GLU A 152 -8.79 8.05 23.51
N PRO A 153 -7.87 8.98 23.86
CA PRO A 153 -6.50 8.98 23.30
C PRO A 153 -5.72 7.70 23.51
N ALA A 154 -5.84 7.06 24.67
CA ALA A 154 -5.14 5.82 25.02
C ALA A 154 -5.65 4.63 24.18
N ASP A 155 -6.96 4.45 24.07
CA ASP A 155 -7.58 3.40 23.27
C ASP A 155 -7.32 3.61 21.78
N ARG A 156 -7.36 4.86 21.31
CA ARG A 156 -7.01 5.23 19.94
C ARG A 156 -5.56 4.86 19.60
N ALA A 157 -4.62 5.18 20.47
CA ALA A 157 -3.22 4.83 20.27
C ALA A 157 -3.01 3.31 20.21
N LYS A 158 -3.70 2.54 21.07
CA LYS A 158 -3.68 1.09 21.06
C LYS A 158 -4.31 0.51 19.79
N ALA A 159 -5.46 1.04 19.35
CA ALA A 159 -6.14 0.62 18.12
C ALA A 159 -5.27 0.88 16.88
N MET A 160 -4.64 2.06 16.79
CA MET A 160 -3.67 2.40 15.74
C MET A 160 -2.46 1.45 15.74
N GLY A 161 -1.96 1.09 16.92
CA GLY A 161 -0.87 0.11 17.05
C GLY A 161 -1.24 -1.27 16.49
N ILE A 162 -2.43 -1.78 16.83
CA ILE A 162 -2.94 -3.07 16.32
C ILE A 162 -3.13 -3.00 14.80
N PHE A 163 -3.76 -1.94 14.28
CA PHE A 163 -3.99 -1.76 12.86
C PHE A 163 -2.68 -1.67 12.08
N GLY A 164 -1.70 -0.90 12.58
CA GLY A 164 -0.36 -0.80 12.00
C GLY A 164 0.42 -2.12 12.02
N PHE A 165 0.28 -2.91 13.12
CA PHE A 165 0.87 -4.25 13.20
C PHE A 165 0.33 -5.18 12.12
N VAL A 166 -0.99 -5.20 11.92
CA VAL A 166 -1.65 -6.01 10.89
C VAL A 166 -1.23 -5.57 9.49
N ALA A 167 -1.19 -4.27 9.23
CA ALA A 167 -0.75 -3.73 7.93
C ALA A 167 0.71 -4.11 7.61
N SER A 168 1.60 -4.06 8.61
CA SER A 168 3.02 -4.41 8.41
C SER A 168 3.25 -5.92 8.35
N GLY A 169 2.59 -6.70 9.21
CA GLY A 169 2.74 -8.15 9.29
C GLY A 169 2.06 -8.90 8.12
N GLY A 170 1.00 -8.32 7.57
CA GLY A 170 0.23 -8.89 6.46
C GLY A 170 1.08 -9.20 5.23
N GLY A 171 2.08 -8.35 4.94
CA GLY A 171 2.99 -8.57 3.83
C GLY A 171 3.76 -9.88 3.89
N SER A 172 4.31 -10.23 5.06
CA SER A 172 5.05 -11.50 5.27
C SER A 172 4.14 -12.71 5.15
N ILE A 173 2.94 -12.62 5.74
CA ILE A 173 1.93 -13.70 5.66
C ILE A 173 1.49 -13.89 4.21
N GLY A 174 1.28 -12.81 3.45
CA GLY A 174 0.84 -12.88 2.06
C GLY A 174 1.82 -13.60 1.15
N VAL A 175 3.10 -13.27 1.25
CA VAL A 175 4.14 -13.91 0.44
C VAL A 175 4.26 -15.41 0.75
N LEU A 176 4.25 -15.79 2.03
CA LEU A 176 4.31 -17.19 2.44
C LEU A 176 3.05 -17.97 2.02
N LEU A 177 1.87 -17.40 2.27
CA LEU A 177 0.60 -18.01 1.89
C LEU A 177 0.48 -18.15 0.37
N GLY A 178 0.99 -17.15 -0.38
CA GLY A 178 1.05 -17.18 -1.83
C GLY A 178 1.89 -18.33 -2.36
N GLY A 179 3.07 -18.55 -1.77
CA GLY A 179 3.92 -19.68 -2.08
C GLY A 179 3.24 -21.02 -1.81
N ILE A 180 2.64 -21.18 -0.62
CA ILE A 180 1.93 -22.41 -0.23
C ILE A 180 0.76 -22.69 -1.17
N LEU A 181 -0.13 -21.73 -1.39
CA LEU A 181 -1.33 -21.92 -2.20
C LEU A 181 -1.00 -22.18 -3.66
N THR A 182 0.00 -21.49 -4.22
CA THR A 182 0.41 -21.68 -5.62
C THR A 182 1.09 -23.01 -5.85
N ASP A 183 1.93 -23.44 -4.91
CA ASP A 183 2.68 -24.69 -5.01
C ASP A 183 1.80 -25.93 -4.75
N THR A 184 0.90 -25.88 -3.74
CA THR A 184 0.09 -27.05 -3.34
C THR A 184 -1.21 -27.21 -4.13
N LEU A 185 -1.77 -26.09 -4.62
CA LEU A 185 -3.03 -26.09 -5.35
C LEU A 185 -2.84 -25.54 -6.78
N ASN A 186 -2.89 -24.23 -6.93
CA ASN A 186 -2.56 -23.44 -8.14
C ASN A 186 -2.69 -21.95 -7.83
N TRP A 187 -2.26 -21.09 -8.78
CA TRP A 187 -2.31 -19.64 -8.61
C TRP A 187 -3.72 -19.05 -8.43
N HIS A 188 -4.77 -19.67 -8.89
CA HIS A 188 -6.15 -19.21 -8.74
C HIS A 188 -6.56 -19.05 -7.27
N TRP A 189 -6.03 -19.92 -6.40
CA TRP A 189 -6.34 -19.93 -4.98
C TRP A 189 -5.82 -18.73 -4.21
N ILE A 190 -4.80 -18.02 -4.72
CA ILE A 190 -4.34 -16.76 -4.11
C ILE A 190 -5.44 -15.69 -4.10
N PHE A 191 -6.34 -15.72 -5.09
CA PHE A 191 -7.50 -14.86 -5.17
C PHE A 191 -8.72 -15.46 -4.47
N LEU A 192 -8.97 -16.75 -4.68
CA LEU A 192 -10.15 -17.44 -4.11
C LEU A 192 -10.15 -17.41 -2.57
N VAL A 193 -8.99 -17.40 -1.91
CA VAL A 193 -8.87 -17.30 -0.45
C VAL A 193 -9.50 -16.02 0.13
N ASN A 194 -9.52 -14.94 -0.65
CA ASN A 194 -10.14 -13.69 -0.24
C ASN A 194 -11.67 -13.77 -0.21
N PHE A 195 -12.29 -14.69 -0.96
CA PHE A 195 -13.76 -14.77 -1.03
C PHE A 195 -14.39 -15.12 0.32
N PRO A 196 -14.03 -16.24 0.99
CA PRO A 196 -14.60 -16.55 2.31
C PRO A 196 -14.26 -15.49 3.37
N ILE A 197 -13.05 -14.91 3.31
CA ILE A 197 -12.65 -13.86 4.26
C ILE A 197 -13.49 -12.60 4.04
N GLY A 198 -13.66 -12.16 2.79
CA GLY A 198 -14.46 -10.98 2.46
C GLY A 198 -15.94 -11.13 2.82
N VAL A 199 -16.53 -12.30 2.57
CA VAL A 199 -17.90 -12.59 3.01
C VAL A 199 -18.02 -12.51 4.54
N LEU A 200 -17.06 -13.09 5.26
CA LEU A 200 -17.02 -13.02 6.73
C LEU A 200 -16.90 -11.57 7.22
N VAL A 201 -16.00 -10.76 6.62
CA VAL A 201 -15.83 -9.34 6.95
C VAL A 201 -17.12 -8.55 6.72
N VAL A 202 -17.82 -8.77 5.61
CA VAL A 202 -19.10 -8.10 5.33
C VAL A 202 -20.15 -8.47 6.38
N LEU A 203 -20.32 -9.77 6.69
CA LEU A 203 -21.29 -10.25 7.67
C LEU A 203 -20.99 -9.71 9.08
N LEU A 204 -19.73 -9.72 9.50
CA LEU A 204 -19.32 -9.17 10.79
C LEU A 204 -19.46 -7.65 10.83
N THR A 205 -19.18 -6.94 9.75
CA THR A 205 -19.38 -5.49 9.65
C THR A 205 -20.85 -5.12 9.82
N LEU A 206 -21.76 -5.89 9.21
CA LEU A 206 -23.22 -5.68 9.35
C LEU A 206 -23.70 -5.85 10.80
N ARG A 207 -23.02 -6.65 11.62
CA ARG A 207 -23.40 -6.91 13.01
C ARG A 207 -22.67 -6.04 14.04
N LEU A 208 -21.39 -5.75 13.81
CA LEU A 208 -20.49 -5.21 14.84
C LEU A 208 -20.12 -3.73 14.63
N VAL A 209 -20.08 -3.27 13.38
CA VAL A 209 -19.68 -1.87 13.10
C VAL A 209 -20.91 -0.96 13.18
N PRO A 210 -20.95 0.03 14.08
CA PRO A 210 -22.09 0.92 14.22
C PRO A 210 -22.31 1.80 12.99
N VAL A 211 -23.55 2.20 12.77
CA VAL A 211 -23.89 3.18 11.73
C VAL A 211 -23.62 4.57 12.30
N VAL A 212 -22.59 5.23 11.80
CA VAL A 212 -22.35 6.64 12.07
C VAL A 212 -23.05 7.45 10.98
N PRO A 213 -23.92 8.40 11.32
CA PRO A 213 -24.54 9.27 10.32
C PRO A 213 -23.48 9.97 9.48
N ALA A 214 -23.72 10.10 8.17
CA ALA A 214 -22.87 10.90 7.31
C ALA A 214 -22.87 12.36 7.80
N ALA A 215 -21.73 13.03 7.76
CA ALA A 215 -21.68 14.46 7.99
C ALA A 215 -22.58 15.15 6.96
N ALA A 216 -23.31 16.21 7.38
CA ALA A 216 -24.38 16.82 6.59
C ALA A 216 -23.97 17.03 5.13
N ALA A 217 -24.77 16.45 4.23
CA ALA A 217 -24.53 16.40 2.79
C ALA A 217 -24.37 17.83 2.19
N GLY A 218 -23.22 18.11 1.60
CA GLY A 218 -22.96 19.41 0.93
C GLY A 218 -21.71 19.42 0.05
N GLY A 219 -20.92 18.33 0.05
CA GLY A 219 -19.68 18.26 -0.73
C GLY A 219 -19.90 17.76 -2.15
N ARG A 220 -19.32 18.44 -3.16
CA ARG A 220 -19.22 17.94 -4.52
C ARG A 220 -18.03 16.97 -4.61
N LEU A 221 -18.25 15.84 -5.29
CA LEU A 221 -17.20 14.88 -5.60
C LEU A 221 -16.44 15.32 -6.86
N ASP A 222 -15.12 15.25 -6.81
CA ASP A 222 -14.29 15.36 -8.01
C ASP A 222 -14.03 13.98 -8.63
N LEU A 223 -15.10 13.39 -9.17
CA LEU A 223 -15.01 12.14 -9.92
C LEU A 223 -14.19 12.32 -11.22
N SER A 224 -14.26 13.52 -11.80
CA SER A 224 -13.50 13.86 -13.02
C SER A 224 -12.00 13.85 -12.78
N GLY A 225 -11.53 14.38 -11.65
CA GLY A 225 -10.12 14.30 -11.24
C GLY A 225 -9.64 12.87 -11.07
N ALA A 226 -10.39 12.03 -10.34
CA ALA A 226 -10.03 10.64 -10.14
C ALA A 226 -9.97 9.84 -11.45
N ILE A 227 -10.96 10.01 -12.33
CA ILE A 227 -10.99 9.31 -13.63
C ILE A 227 -9.84 9.79 -14.51
N THR A 228 -9.61 11.10 -14.62
CA THR A 228 -8.60 11.62 -15.55
C THR A 228 -7.17 11.28 -15.09
N VAL A 229 -6.84 11.37 -13.80
CA VAL A 229 -5.50 10.96 -13.32
C VAL A 229 -5.29 9.45 -13.53
N THR A 230 -6.28 8.62 -13.20
CA THR A 230 -6.18 7.17 -13.40
C THR A 230 -6.03 6.81 -14.87
N ALA A 231 -6.88 7.38 -15.74
CA ALA A 231 -6.83 7.14 -17.18
C ALA A 231 -5.52 7.60 -17.81
N SER A 232 -4.98 8.77 -17.41
CA SER A 232 -3.71 9.26 -17.93
C SER A 232 -2.56 8.31 -17.61
N LEU A 233 -2.49 7.82 -16.37
CA LEU A 233 -1.46 6.87 -15.95
C LEU A 233 -1.63 5.49 -16.58
N MET A 234 -2.87 5.03 -16.77
CA MET A 234 -3.14 3.79 -17.51
C MET A 234 -2.67 3.89 -18.97
N LEU A 235 -2.90 5.02 -19.62
CA LEU A 235 -2.39 5.27 -20.97
C LEU A 235 -0.85 5.32 -21.00
N ALA A 236 -0.22 5.98 -20.04
CA ALA A 236 1.23 6.00 -19.92
C ALA A 236 1.81 4.59 -19.77
N VAL A 237 1.28 3.81 -18.82
CA VAL A 237 1.70 2.42 -18.59
C VAL A 237 1.47 1.56 -19.82
N TYR A 238 0.32 1.73 -20.50
CA TYR A 238 0.03 1.00 -21.75
C TYR A 238 1.07 1.31 -22.84
N ALA A 239 1.43 2.58 -23.03
CA ALA A 239 2.44 2.97 -23.99
C ALA A 239 3.82 2.40 -23.64
N ILE A 240 4.19 2.43 -22.35
CA ILE A 240 5.47 1.91 -21.85
C ILE A 240 5.57 0.39 -22.04
N VAL A 241 4.55 -0.35 -21.66
CA VAL A 241 4.51 -1.82 -21.77
C VAL A 241 4.59 -2.27 -23.23
N ASN A 242 3.86 -1.61 -24.13
CA ASN A 242 3.81 -1.98 -25.54
C ASN A 242 4.92 -1.32 -26.40
N GLY A 243 5.69 -0.38 -25.84
CA GLY A 243 6.72 0.37 -26.57
C GLY A 243 7.83 -0.51 -27.15
N ASN A 244 8.18 -1.62 -26.49
CA ASN A 244 9.18 -2.56 -26.98
C ASN A 244 8.70 -3.39 -28.18
N GLU A 245 7.42 -3.77 -28.21
CA GLU A 245 6.85 -4.60 -29.28
C GLU A 245 6.51 -3.75 -30.52
N LYS A 246 5.93 -2.55 -30.30
CA LYS A 246 5.44 -1.67 -31.36
C LYS A 246 6.45 -0.63 -31.82
N GLY A 247 7.57 -0.51 -31.13
CA GLY A 247 8.60 0.51 -31.38
C GLY A 247 8.32 1.81 -30.61
N TRP A 248 9.32 2.32 -29.94
CA TRP A 248 9.25 3.55 -29.14
C TRP A 248 8.97 4.81 -29.96
N THR A 249 9.39 4.82 -31.23
CA THR A 249 9.16 5.92 -32.19
C THR A 249 7.96 5.70 -33.09
N SER A 250 7.18 4.63 -32.89
CA SER A 250 5.98 4.36 -33.68
C SER A 250 4.91 5.43 -33.44
N VAL A 251 4.15 5.74 -34.47
CA VAL A 251 3.02 6.69 -34.39
C VAL A 251 2.04 6.29 -33.30
N GLN A 252 1.81 4.98 -33.12
CA GLN A 252 0.89 4.46 -32.10
C GLN A 252 1.41 4.75 -30.68
N THR A 253 2.68 4.43 -30.38
CA THR A 253 3.29 4.68 -29.05
C THR A 253 3.30 6.16 -28.73
N LEU A 254 3.74 7.00 -29.69
CA LEU A 254 3.78 8.46 -29.51
C LEU A 254 2.38 9.07 -29.37
N ALA A 255 1.39 8.58 -30.11
CA ALA A 255 -0.01 9.04 -30.00
C ALA A 255 -0.59 8.71 -28.61
N VAL A 256 -0.33 7.50 -28.08
CA VAL A 256 -0.81 7.13 -26.76
C VAL A 256 -0.11 7.91 -25.64
N LEU A 257 1.20 8.18 -25.77
CA LEU A 257 1.92 9.06 -24.83
C LEU A 257 1.40 10.48 -24.88
N ALA A 258 1.14 11.01 -26.08
CA ALA A 258 0.54 12.33 -26.25
C ALA A 258 -0.88 12.39 -25.66
N ALA A 259 -1.69 11.36 -25.86
CA ALA A 259 -3.02 11.25 -25.24
C ALA A 259 -2.92 11.19 -23.70
N SER A 260 -1.99 10.40 -23.15
CA SER A 260 -1.69 10.38 -21.72
C SER A 260 -1.35 11.76 -21.18
N ALA A 261 -0.43 12.47 -21.83
CA ALA A 261 -0.03 13.82 -21.46
C ALA A 261 -1.21 14.82 -21.55
N ALA A 262 -2.05 14.72 -22.58
CA ALA A 262 -3.23 15.57 -22.74
C ALA A 262 -4.27 15.31 -21.63
N VAL A 263 -4.53 14.05 -21.29
CA VAL A 263 -5.47 13.69 -20.21
C VAL A 263 -4.90 14.12 -18.84
N PHE A 264 -3.57 14.03 -18.64
CA PHE A 264 -2.92 14.55 -17.43
C PHE A 264 -3.01 16.08 -17.32
N ALA A 265 -2.82 16.79 -18.41
CA ALA A 265 -3.03 18.25 -18.46
C ALA A 265 -4.50 18.62 -18.18
N ALA A 266 -5.45 17.83 -18.67
CA ALA A 266 -6.87 17.98 -18.35
C ALA A 266 -7.11 17.76 -16.85
N PHE A 267 -6.52 16.73 -16.23
CA PHE A 267 -6.55 16.52 -14.79
C PHE A 267 -6.06 17.75 -14.01
N LEU A 268 -4.88 18.27 -14.33
CA LEU A 268 -4.34 19.46 -13.65
C LEU A 268 -5.26 20.69 -13.83
N THR A 269 -5.87 20.81 -14.99
CA THR A 269 -6.82 21.90 -15.29
C THR A 269 -8.10 21.76 -14.45
N ILE A 270 -8.64 20.55 -14.32
CA ILE A 270 -9.80 20.24 -13.48
C ILE A 270 -9.47 20.57 -12.03
N GLU A 271 -8.37 20.02 -11.48
CA GLU A 271 -7.94 20.26 -10.10
C GLU A 271 -7.73 21.72 -9.76
N SER A 272 -7.26 22.52 -10.74
CA SER A 272 -7.07 23.96 -10.56
C SER A 272 -8.35 24.78 -10.55
N ARG A 273 -9.47 24.25 -11.08
CA ARG A 273 -10.74 24.97 -11.28
C ARG A 273 -11.88 24.49 -10.38
N VAL A 274 -11.83 23.24 -9.93
CA VAL A 274 -12.87 22.65 -9.07
C VAL A 274 -12.80 23.27 -7.68
N ARG A 275 -13.96 23.57 -7.08
CA ARG A 275 -14.03 24.17 -5.73
C ARG A 275 -13.53 23.24 -4.63
N VAL A 276 -13.71 21.94 -4.79
CA VAL A 276 -13.27 20.89 -3.84
C VAL A 276 -12.46 19.88 -4.64
N PRO A 277 -11.16 20.16 -4.89
CA PRO A 277 -10.30 19.30 -5.66
C PRO A 277 -10.01 17.98 -4.91
N LEU A 278 -9.78 16.91 -5.65
CA LEU A 278 -9.35 15.62 -5.12
C LEU A 278 -7.96 15.73 -4.51
N VAL A 279 -7.07 16.40 -5.23
CA VAL A 279 -5.68 16.67 -4.84
C VAL A 279 -5.44 18.17 -4.86
N PRO A 280 -5.63 18.88 -3.72
CA PRO A 280 -5.38 20.33 -3.70
C PRO A 280 -3.94 20.65 -4.08
N LEU A 281 -3.74 21.22 -5.26
CA LEU A 281 -2.40 21.52 -5.79
C LEU A 281 -1.60 22.46 -4.86
N ARG A 282 -2.26 23.21 -3.97
CA ARG A 282 -1.63 24.03 -2.93
C ARG A 282 -0.77 23.20 -1.97
N LEU A 283 -1.15 21.94 -1.72
CA LEU A 283 -0.39 21.05 -0.83
C LEU A 283 1.02 20.76 -1.36
N PHE A 284 1.20 20.72 -2.68
CA PHE A 284 2.52 20.58 -3.28
C PHE A 284 3.43 21.80 -3.16
N ARG A 285 2.91 22.95 -2.65
CA ARG A 285 3.73 24.09 -2.24
C ARG A 285 4.40 23.83 -0.88
N LEU A 286 3.87 22.91 -0.07
CA LEU A 286 4.51 22.46 1.16
C LEU A 286 5.74 21.63 0.81
N ARG A 287 6.91 22.13 1.24
CA ARG A 287 8.18 21.58 0.81
C ARG A 287 8.36 20.11 1.26
N ASN A 288 8.07 19.81 2.51
CA ASN A 288 8.24 18.45 3.03
C ASN A 288 7.25 17.48 2.41
N LEU A 289 5.99 17.86 2.21
CA LEU A 289 5.00 17.02 1.53
C LEU A 289 5.40 16.70 0.09
N SER A 290 5.80 17.73 -0.69
CA SER A 290 6.22 17.55 -2.08
C SER A 290 7.49 16.68 -2.17
N THR A 291 8.46 16.93 -1.28
CA THR A 291 9.70 16.14 -1.21
C THR A 291 9.41 14.69 -0.82
N ALA A 292 8.57 14.45 0.19
CA ALA A 292 8.18 13.11 0.64
C ALA A 292 7.40 12.36 -0.45
N SER A 293 6.51 13.03 -1.19
CA SER A 293 5.80 12.44 -2.34
C SER A 293 6.78 12.03 -3.44
N GLY A 294 7.77 12.88 -3.76
CA GLY A 294 8.82 12.54 -4.74
C GLY A 294 9.70 11.36 -4.31
N ILE A 295 10.10 11.33 -3.04
CA ILE A 295 10.80 10.18 -2.44
C ILE A 295 9.92 8.93 -2.55
N GLY A 296 8.64 9.05 -2.21
CA GLY A 296 7.66 7.97 -2.26
C GLY A 296 7.52 7.37 -3.67
N VAL A 297 7.46 8.20 -4.71
CA VAL A 297 7.41 7.76 -6.11
C VAL A 297 8.64 6.95 -6.49
N LEU A 298 9.84 7.46 -6.24
CA LEU A 298 11.10 6.77 -6.60
C LEU A 298 11.29 5.49 -5.79
N TRP A 299 11.00 5.54 -4.49
CA TRP A 299 11.10 4.38 -3.63
C TRP A 299 10.08 3.29 -4.00
N ALA A 300 8.83 3.67 -4.29
CA ALA A 300 7.81 2.73 -4.74
C ALA A 300 8.19 2.08 -6.07
N ALA A 301 8.71 2.85 -7.03
CA ALA A 301 9.21 2.31 -8.29
C ALA A 301 10.27 1.23 -8.08
N ALA A 302 11.24 1.48 -7.20
CA ALA A 302 12.28 0.52 -6.86
C ALA A 302 11.71 -0.70 -6.11
N MET A 303 10.81 -0.49 -5.16
CA MET A 303 10.25 -1.53 -4.29
C MET A 303 9.34 -2.50 -5.06
N PHE A 304 8.39 -2.00 -5.86
CA PHE A 304 7.51 -2.88 -6.64
C PHE A 304 8.28 -3.65 -7.71
N ALA A 305 9.28 -3.01 -8.35
CA ALA A 305 10.15 -3.70 -9.27
C ALA A 305 11.02 -4.76 -8.57
N TRP A 306 11.51 -4.48 -7.36
CA TRP A 306 12.22 -5.49 -6.56
C TRP A 306 11.37 -6.74 -6.35
N PHE A 307 10.16 -6.60 -5.82
CA PHE A 307 9.28 -7.75 -5.58
C PHE A 307 8.99 -8.52 -6.88
N PHE A 308 8.64 -7.80 -7.95
CA PHE A 308 8.29 -8.38 -9.23
C PHE A 308 9.47 -9.09 -9.91
N MET A 309 10.59 -8.38 -10.09
CA MET A 309 11.75 -8.92 -10.79
C MET A 309 12.45 -10.03 -10.02
N THR A 310 12.49 -9.93 -8.68
CA THR A 310 13.13 -10.98 -7.87
C THR A 310 12.31 -12.26 -7.90
N ALA A 311 10.97 -12.19 -7.88
CA ALA A 311 10.14 -13.39 -8.02
C ALA A 311 10.41 -14.07 -9.37
N LEU A 312 10.47 -13.31 -10.47
CA LEU A 312 10.79 -13.83 -11.80
C LEU A 312 12.22 -14.40 -11.87
N TYR A 313 13.19 -13.69 -11.29
CA TYR A 313 14.58 -14.17 -11.25
C TYR A 313 14.70 -15.50 -10.50
N LEU A 314 14.12 -15.61 -9.32
CA LEU A 314 14.15 -16.83 -8.52
C LEU A 314 13.50 -18.02 -9.25
N GLN A 315 12.39 -17.81 -9.95
CA GLN A 315 11.72 -18.90 -10.66
C GLN A 315 12.32 -19.19 -12.02
N LEU A 316 12.56 -18.17 -12.86
CA LEU A 316 12.94 -18.38 -14.26
C LEU A 316 14.45 -18.53 -14.47
N VAL A 317 15.28 -18.07 -13.53
CA VAL A 317 16.75 -18.16 -13.60
C VAL A 317 17.27 -19.22 -12.64
N LEU A 318 16.77 -19.26 -11.39
CA LEU A 318 17.22 -20.20 -10.35
C LEU A 318 16.32 -21.44 -10.20
N ASP A 319 15.23 -21.54 -10.99
CA ASP A 319 14.29 -22.67 -11.01
C ASP A 319 13.64 -23.00 -9.65
N TYR A 320 13.32 -21.93 -8.87
CA TYR A 320 12.68 -22.08 -7.56
C TYR A 320 11.18 -22.33 -7.71
N THR A 321 10.65 -23.23 -6.84
CA THR A 321 9.20 -23.42 -6.72
C THR A 321 8.54 -22.20 -6.08
N PRO A 322 7.23 -21.99 -6.27
CA PRO A 322 6.49 -20.90 -5.62
C PRO A 322 6.66 -20.86 -4.10
N LEU A 323 6.71 -22.01 -3.44
CA LEU A 323 6.97 -22.09 -2.00
C LEU A 323 8.38 -21.61 -1.63
N GLN A 324 9.39 -22.00 -2.41
CA GLN A 324 10.77 -21.55 -2.20
C GLN A 324 10.91 -20.03 -2.39
N ILE A 325 10.17 -19.44 -3.37
CA ILE A 325 10.12 -18.00 -3.57
C ILE A 325 9.49 -17.33 -2.35
N GLY A 326 8.37 -17.86 -1.85
CA GLY A 326 7.73 -17.36 -0.65
C GLY A 326 8.66 -17.35 0.57
N LEU A 327 9.41 -18.45 0.77
CA LEU A 327 10.41 -18.56 1.83
C LEU A 327 11.60 -17.61 1.62
N ALA A 328 12.01 -17.39 0.36
CA ALA A 328 13.11 -16.47 0.03
C ALA A 328 12.80 -15.00 0.38
N PHE A 329 11.56 -14.56 0.25
CA PHE A 329 11.15 -13.21 0.66
C PHE A 329 10.95 -13.06 2.17
N LEU A 330 10.74 -14.17 2.91
CA LEU A 330 10.39 -14.14 4.33
C LEU A 330 11.42 -13.37 5.19
N PRO A 331 12.75 -13.57 5.07
CA PRO A 331 13.73 -12.85 5.87
C PRO A 331 13.62 -11.33 5.73
N GLY A 332 13.52 -10.83 4.49
CA GLY A 332 13.37 -9.39 4.22
C GLY A 332 12.08 -8.82 4.79
N ASN A 333 10.96 -9.50 4.58
CA ASN A 333 9.65 -9.05 5.06
C ASN A 333 9.54 -9.09 6.60
N VAL A 334 10.10 -10.08 7.27
CA VAL A 334 10.14 -10.16 8.74
C VAL A 334 10.97 -9.02 9.31
N ILE A 335 12.15 -8.77 8.75
CA ILE A 335 13.01 -7.64 9.17
C ILE A 335 12.29 -6.31 8.96
N MET A 336 11.66 -6.11 7.79
CA MET A 336 10.87 -4.93 7.49
C MET A 336 9.74 -4.74 8.51
N GLY A 337 9.00 -5.80 8.84
CA GLY A 337 7.91 -5.77 9.81
C GLY A 337 8.38 -5.41 11.22
N ILE A 338 9.43 -6.07 11.73
CA ILE A 338 10.00 -5.81 13.07
C ILE A 338 10.46 -4.35 13.18
N LEU A 339 11.14 -3.82 12.16
CA LEU A 339 11.59 -2.44 12.15
C LEU A 339 10.41 -1.45 12.09
N SER A 340 9.40 -1.74 11.32
CA SER A 340 8.23 -0.85 11.15
C SER A 340 7.39 -0.73 12.42
N ILE A 341 7.28 -1.80 13.27
CA ILE A 341 6.39 -1.85 14.44
C ILE A 341 6.84 -0.94 15.60
N GLY A 342 8.11 -0.61 15.73
CA GLY A 342 8.53 0.23 16.86
C GLY A 342 9.95 0.75 16.78
N LEU A 343 10.87 0.04 16.12
CA LEU A 343 12.25 0.46 16.04
C LEU A 343 12.42 1.69 15.14
N SER A 344 11.68 1.77 14.04
CA SER A 344 11.67 2.94 13.15
C SER A 344 11.25 4.22 13.89
N ALA A 345 10.20 4.17 14.72
CA ALA A 345 9.77 5.30 15.53
C ALA A 345 10.84 5.71 16.57
N LYS A 346 11.47 4.74 17.26
CA LYS A 346 12.56 5.03 18.19
C LYS A 346 13.78 5.67 17.52
N LEU A 347 14.11 5.22 16.30
CA LEU A 347 15.18 5.82 15.50
C LEU A 347 14.86 7.26 15.10
N VAL A 348 13.60 7.53 14.72
CA VAL A 348 13.15 8.89 14.41
C VAL A 348 13.20 9.80 15.63
N MET A 349 12.72 9.34 16.79
CA MET A 349 12.79 10.12 18.04
C MET A 349 14.23 10.42 18.47
N ARG A 350 15.18 9.50 18.22
CA ARG A 350 16.58 9.67 18.66
C ARG A 350 17.42 10.46 17.66
N TYR A 351 17.20 10.30 16.35
CA TYR A 351 18.10 10.81 15.30
C TYR A 351 17.43 11.79 14.33
N GLY A 352 16.15 12.12 14.55
CA GLY A 352 15.34 12.91 13.61
C GLY A 352 14.86 12.07 12.43
N ILE A 353 14.10 12.68 11.54
CA ILE A 353 13.46 12.00 10.38
C ILE A 353 14.49 11.69 9.29
N LYS A 354 15.42 12.62 9.00
CA LYS A 354 16.34 12.55 7.86
C LYS A 354 17.28 11.36 7.92
N LYS A 355 17.93 11.13 9.07
CA LYS A 355 18.97 10.10 9.19
C LYS A 355 18.42 8.68 8.96
N PRO A 356 17.35 8.24 9.65
CA PRO A 356 16.78 6.91 9.43
C PRO A 356 16.27 6.75 8.00
N LEU A 357 15.61 7.77 7.43
CA LEU A 357 15.13 7.75 6.06
C LEU A 357 16.26 7.56 5.05
N THR A 358 17.27 8.41 5.11
CA THR A 358 18.40 8.37 4.17
C THR A 358 19.18 7.07 4.29
N THR A 359 19.47 6.63 5.52
CA THR A 359 20.16 5.37 5.77
C THR A 359 19.35 4.18 5.25
N GLY A 360 18.04 4.16 5.52
CA GLY A 360 17.14 3.12 5.02
C GLY A 360 17.15 3.03 3.49
N LEU A 361 17.02 4.16 2.79
CA LEU A 361 17.03 4.20 1.32
C LEU A 361 18.40 3.81 0.73
N LEU A 362 19.51 4.17 1.40
CA LEU A 362 20.85 3.72 1.00
C LEU A 362 21.04 2.21 1.19
N LEU A 363 20.54 1.65 2.30
CA LEU A 363 20.55 0.19 2.50
C LEU A 363 19.72 -0.53 1.44
N ALA A 364 18.55 0.02 1.09
CA ALA A 364 17.72 -0.53 0.02
C ALA A 364 18.44 -0.45 -1.34
N SER A 365 19.08 0.68 -1.64
CA SER A 365 19.90 0.83 -2.85
C SER A 365 21.05 -0.19 -2.89
N ALA A 366 21.76 -0.39 -1.78
CA ALA A 366 22.82 -1.38 -1.69
C ALA A 366 22.30 -2.82 -1.87
N GLY A 367 21.12 -3.13 -1.30
CA GLY A 367 20.48 -4.43 -1.48
C GLY A 367 20.13 -4.71 -2.96
N LEU A 368 19.56 -3.72 -3.65
CA LEU A 368 19.31 -3.81 -5.10
C LEU A 368 20.61 -3.93 -5.91
N ALA A 369 21.65 -3.18 -5.53
CA ALA A 369 22.96 -3.24 -6.20
C ALA A 369 23.63 -4.62 -6.03
N LEU A 370 23.42 -5.32 -4.92
CA LEU A 370 23.89 -6.70 -4.75
C LEU A 370 23.19 -7.65 -5.72
N LEU A 371 21.87 -7.52 -5.95
CA LEU A 371 21.13 -8.34 -6.91
C LEU A 371 21.62 -8.17 -8.36
N VAL A 372 22.27 -7.04 -8.69
CA VAL A 372 22.90 -6.86 -10.00
C VAL A 372 24.00 -7.88 -10.27
N ARG A 373 24.58 -8.46 -9.24
CA ARG A 373 25.69 -9.44 -9.35
C ARG A 373 25.25 -10.88 -9.17
N ALA A 374 23.94 -11.12 -8.95
CA ALA A 374 23.44 -12.46 -8.69
C ALA A 374 23.63 -13.35 -9.94
N PRO A 375 24.42 -14.46 -9.86
CA PRO A 375 24.76 -15.28 -11.01
C PRO A 375 23.60 -16.22 -11.40
N ILE A 376 23.64 -16.75 -12.62
CA ILE A 376 22.62 -17.66 -13.15
C ILE A 376 22.57 -19.03 -12.43
N ASP A 377 23.65 -19.39 -11.76
CA ASP A 377 23.83 -20.59 -10.93
C ASP A 377 23.97 -20.24 -9.44
N GLY A 378 23.44 -19.08 -9.04
CA GLY A 378 23.56 -18.52 -7.70
C GLY A 378 22.89 -19.34 -6.61
N SER A 379 23.45 -19.24 -5.40
CA SER A 379 22.85 -19.82 -4.19
C SER A 379 22.07 -18.76 -3.42
N PHE A 380 20.94 -19.17 -2.83
CA PHE A 380 20.12 -18.26 -2.02
C PHE A 380 20.91 -17.57 -0.90
N VAL A 381 21.71 -18.34 -0.15
CA VAL A 381 22.37 -17.84 1.06
C VAL A 381 23.46 -16.82 0.74
N VAL A 382 24.18 -16.97 -0.37
CA VAL A 382 25.31 -16.11 -0.73
C VAL A 382 24.84 -14.93 -1.59
N ASP A 383 23.98 -15.21 -2.58
CA ASP A 383 23.70 -14.24 -3.64
C ASP A 383 22.38 -13.47 -3.45
N VAL A 384 21.39 -14.07 -2.74
CA VAL A 384 20.05 -13.47 -2.59
C VAL A 384 19.78 -13.00 -1.17
N LEU A 385 20.08 -13.82 -0.14
CA LEU A 385 19.76 -13.52 1.25
C LEU A 385 20.38 -12.20 1.77
N PRO A 386 21.65 -11.85 1.48
CA PRO A 386 22.21 -10.56 1.92
C PRO A 386 21.42 -9.37 1.36
N SER A 387 20.99 -9.49 0.09
CA SER A 387 20.15 -8.46 -0.55
C SER A 387 18.79 -8.35 0.15
N MET A 388 18.14 -9.49 0.46
CA MET A 388 16.86 -9.50 1.18
C MET A 388 16.95 -8.86 2.55
N ILE A 389 18.05 -9.11 3.28
CA ILE A 389 18.29 -8.49 4.59
C ILE A 389 18.43 -6.97 4.45
N LEU A 390 19.26 -6.50 3.50
CA LEU A 390 19.48 -5.06 3.29
C LEU A 390 18.19 -4.35 2.83
N LEU A 391 17.43 -4.97 1.95
CA LEU A 391 16.15 -4.45 1.46
C LEU A 391 15.10 -4.41 2.57
N GLY A 392 15.02 -5.44 3.41
CA GLY A 392 14.16 -5.46 4.59
C GLY A 392 14.52 -4.38 5.61
N LEU A 393 15.82 -4.22 5.93
CA LEU A 393 16.32 -3.13 6.77
C LEU A 393 15.99 -1.77 6.17
N GLY A 394 16.28 -1.60 4.89
CA GLY A 394 16.06 -0.36 4.15
C GLY A 394 14.60 0.06 4.14
N ALA A 395 13.70 -0.85 3.75
CA ALA A 395 12.26 -0.60 3.69
C ALA A 395 11.67 -0.31 5.08
N GLY A 396 12.02 -1.11 6.09
CA GLY A 396 11.53 -0.94 7.46
C GLY A 396 11.98 0.37 8.10
N MET A 397 13.17 0.85 7.74
CA MET A 397 13.69 2.15 8.23
C MET A 397 13.12 3.35 7.48
N ALA A 398 12.79 3.21 6.18
CA ALA A 398 12.41 4.34 5.34
C ALA A 398 10.91 4.65 5.35
N PHE A 399 10.05 3.63 5.45
CA PHE A 399 8.61 3.78 5.20
C PHE A 399 7.92 4.78 6.15
N ASN A 400 8.06 4.59 7.46
CA ASN A 400 7.45 5.49 8.45
C ASN A 400 8.02 6.92 8.40
N PRO A 401 9.36 7.14 8.30
CA PRO A 401 9.90 8.48 8.17
C PRO A 401 9.42 9.27 6.95
N VAL A 402 9.18 8.62 5.79
CA VAL A 402 8.61 9.29 4.63
C VAL A 402 7.24 9.87 4.96
N LEU A 403 6.38 9.08 5.60
CA LEU A 403 5.03 9.51 5.97
C LEU A 403 5.05 10.62 7.02
N LEU A 404 5.92 10.50 8.03
CA LEU A 404 6.11 11.54 9.06
C LEU A 404 6.66 12.83 8.46
N ALA A 405 7.62 12.75 7.53
CA ALA A 405 8.15 13.92 6.83
C ALA A 405 7.05 14.66 6.06
N ALA A 406 6.17 13.93 5.41
CA ALA A 406 5.06 14.51 4.67
C ALA A 406 4.09 15.31 5.56
N MET A 407 3.95 14.90 6.83
CA MET A 407 3.03 15.55 7.80
C MET A 407 3.66 16.77 8.48
N GLY A 408 4.97 16.98 8.38
CA GLY A 408 5.70 17.99 9.15
C GLY A 408 5.26 19.44 8.92
N ASP A 409 4.80 19.78 7.72
CA ASP A 409 4.37 21.14 7.36
C ASP A 409 2.83 21.24 7.16
N VAL A 410 2.08 20.19 7.54
CA VAL A 410 0.64 20.07 7.26
C VAL A 410 -0.17 20.41 8.51
N GLU A 411 -1.20 21.20 8.35
CA GLU A 411 -2.15 21.48 9.44
C GLU A 411 -2.87 20.19 9.89
N PRO A 412 -3.10 19.99 11.21
CA PRO A 412 -3.77 18.79 11.72
C PRO A 412 -5.10 18.46 11.04
N ALA A 413 -5.86 19.49 10.64
CA ALA A 413 -7.13 19.32 9.92
C ALA A 413 -6.97 18.74 8.50
N GLU A 414 -5.79 18.87 7.88
CA GLU A 414 -5.48 18.40 6.53
C GLU A 414 -4.61 17.13 6.50
N SER A 415 -4.23 16.61 7.65
CA SER A 415 -3.32 15.46 7.77
C SER A 415 -3.82 14.22 7.04
N GLY A 416 -5.12 13.94 7.08
CA GLY A 416 -5.73 12.83 6.36
C GLY A 416 -5.60 12.97 4.83
N LEU A 417 -5.80 14.18 4.31
CA LEU A 417 -5.66 14.48 2.89
C LEU A 417 -4.20 14.37 2.44
N ALA A 418 -3.27 14.91 3.21
CA ALA A 418 -1.84 14.84 2.94
C ALA A 418 -1.33 13.39 2.93
N SER A 419 -1.75 12.58 3.92
CA SER A 419 -1.47 11.14 3.96
C SER A 419 -2.01 10.42 2.71
N GLY A 420 -3.23 10.75 2.29
CA GLY A 420 -3.84 10.23 1.07
C GLY A 420 -3.03 10.59 -0.18
N VAL A 421 -2.56 11.84 -0.30
CA VAL A 421 -1.71 12.30 -1.41
C VAL A 421 -0.40 11.51 -1.48
N VAL A 422 0.27 11.30 -0.34
CA VAL A 422 1.52 10.52 -0.29
C VAL A 422 1.29 9.07 -0.68
N ASN A 423 0.24 8.44 -0.14
CA ASN A 423 -0.09 7.05 -0.48
C ASN A 423 -0.48 6.90 -1.96
N THR A 424 -1.25 7.84 -2.50
CA THR A 424 -1.59 7.86 -3.94
C THR A 424 -0.33 8.01 -4.79
N SER A 425 0.56 8.94 -4.44
CA SER A 425 1.84 9.14 -5.12
C SER A 425 2.70 7.89 -5.08
N PHE A 426 2.75 7.19 -3.94
CA PHE A 426 3.46 5.93 -3.76
C PHE A 426 2.89 4.83 -4.68
N MET A 427 1.59 4.61 -4.67
CA MET A 427 0.95 3.57 -5.50
C MET A 427 1.10 3.84 -7.00
N MET A 428 0.87 5.08 -7.41
CA MET A 428 1.00 5.49 -8.83
C MET A 428 2.46 5.46 -9.30
N GLY A 429 3.38 5.94 -8.44
CA GLY A 429 4.81 5.85 -8.69
C GLY A 429 5.29 4.40 -8.83
N GLY A 430 4.78 3.51 -7.99
CA GLY A 430 5.04 2.08 -8.06
C GLY A 430 4.57 1.46 -9.36
N ALA A 431 3.35 1.76 -9.80
CA ALA A 431 2.79 1.23 -11.05
C ALA A 431 3.58 1.68 -12.29
N VAL A 432 3.85 2.98 -12.40
CA VAL A 432 4.64 3.55 -13.52
C VAL A 432 6.07 3.03 -13.46
N GLY A 433 6.70 3.03 -12.28
CA GLY A 433 8.06 2.54 -12.09
C GLY A 433 8.21 1.06 -12.45
N LEU A 434 7.26 0.21 -12.03
CA LEU A 434 7.24 -1.20 -12.40
C LEU A 434 7.13 -1.37 -13.92
N ALA A 435 6.24 -0.62 -14.59
CA ALA A 435 6.10 -0.69 -16.03
C ALA A 435 7.40 -0.29 -16.77
N VAL A 436 8.04 0.79 -16.34
CA VAL A 436 9.32 1.25 -16.90
C VAL A 436 10.41 0.20 -16.72
N LEU A 437 10.58 -0.33 -15.49
CA LEU A 437 11.64 -1.28 -15.20
C LEU A 437 11.41 -2.64 -15.86
N ALA A 438 10.15 -3.10 -15.97
CA ALA A 438 9.80 -4.31 -16.71
C ALA A 438 10.09 -4.14 -18.21
N SER A 439 9.74 -2.98 -18.78
CA SER A 439 10.03 -2.68 -20.19
C SER A 439 11.53 -2.61 -20.48
N VAL A 440 12.31 -2.01 -19.59
CA VAL A 440 13.78 -1.94 -19.71
C VAL A 440 14.41 -3.32 -19.59
N ALA A 441 13.95 -4.15 -18.63
CA ALA A 441 14.41 -5.52 -18.47
C ALA A 441 14.16 -6.33 -19.75
N ALA A 442 12.94 -6.31 -20.27
CA ALA A 442 12.56 -7.05 -21.49
C ALA A 442 13.36 -6.56 -22.72
N SER A 443 13.55 -5.25 -22.87
CA SER A 443 14.38 -4.68 -23.97
C SER A 443 15.81 -5.16 -23.90
N ARG A 444 16.40 -5.21 -22.70
CA ARG A 444 17.76 -5.71 -22.50
C ARG A 444 17.85 -7.23 -22.75
N THR A 445 16.89 -7.99 -22.29
CA THR A 445 16.78 -9.43 -22.55
C THR A 445 16.76 -9.70 -24.05
N ASN A 446 15.89 -9.03 -24.82
CA ASN A 446 15.79 -9.17 -26.27
C ASN A 446 17.13 -8.85 -26.95
N THR A 447 17.76 -7.73 -26.58
CA THR A 447 19.09 -7.36 -27.13
C THR A 447 20.14 -8.43 -26.87
N LEU A 448 20.16 -9.04 -25.70
CA LEU A 448 21.11 -10.11 -25.35
C LEU A 448 20.81 -11.40 -26.13
N VAL A 449 19.55 -11.76 -26.33
CA VAL A 449 19.15 -12.89 -27.18
C VAL A 449 19.60 -12.65 -28.63
N ASP A 450 19.33 -11.47 -29.17
CA ASP A 450 19.71 -11.10 -30.55
C ASP A 450 21.23 -11.11 -30.77
N THR A 451 22.01 -10.87 -29.70
CA THR A 451 23.48 -10.94 -29.73
C THR A 451 24.04 -12.35 -29.43
N GLY A 452 23.16 -13.37 -29.35
CA GLY A 452 23.56 -14.77 -29.26
C GLY A 452 23.77 -15.31 -27.84
N HIS A 453 23.35 -14.58 -26.80
CA HIS A 453 23.39 -15.11 -25.43
C HIS A 453 22.29 -16.15 -25.22
N GLY A 454 22.56 -17.15 -24.38
CA GLY A 454 21.54 -18.12 -23.99
C GLY A 454 20.37 -17.45 -23.25
N GLN A 455 19.16 -18.00 -23.39
CA GLN A 455 17.94 -17.39 -22.88
C GLN A 455 17.98 -17.07 -21.38
N ILE A 456 18.50 -17.98 -20.54
CA ILE A 456 18.62 -17.77 -19.08
C ILE A 456 19.58 -16.62 -18.77
N ALA A 457 20.72 -16.56 -19.45
CA ALA A 457 21.70 -15.48 -19.28
C ALA A 457 21.16 -14.14 -19.75
N ALA A 458 20.37 -14.12 -20.82
CA ALA A 458 19.71 -12.93 -21.33
C ALA A 458 18.66 -12.39 -20.34
N LEU A 459 17.82 -13.30 -19.78
CA LEU A 459 16.85 -12.96 -18.74
C LEU A 459 17.53 -12.36 -17.50
N ALA A 460 18.56 -13.05 -16.98
CA ALA A 460 19.34 -12.54 -15.85
C ALA A 460 19.92 -11.15 -16.15
N GLY A 461 20.49 -10.94 -17.34
CA GLY A 461 21.02 -9.65 -17.76
C GLY A 461 19.96 -8.53 -17.86
N GLY A 462 18.71 -8.89 -18.23
CA GLY A 462 17.57 -7.96 -18.20
C GLY A 462 17.19 -7.56 -16.76
N TYR A 463 17.09 -8.53 -15.85
CA TYR A 463 16.78 -8.26 -14.44
C TYR A 463 17.89 -7.50 -13.74
N HIS A 464 19.16 -7.77 -14.03
CA HIS A 464 20.29 -7.00 -13.49
C HIS A 464 20.20 -5.51 -13.84
N LEU A 465 19.83 -5.19 -15.09
CA LEU A 465 19.63 -3.78 -15.48
C LEU A 465 18.46 -3.14 -14.73
N ALA A 466 17.37 -3.84 -14.53
CA ALA A 466 16.23 -3.35 -13.74
C ALA A 466 16.61 -3.12 -12.28
N PHE A 467 17.36 -4.04 -11.65
CA PHE A 467 17.88 -3.87 -10.29
C PHE A 467 18.84 -2.68 -10.19
N LEU A 468 19.70 -2.47 -11.17
CA LEU A 468 20.61 -1.33 -11.20
C LEU A 468 19.84 0.00 -11.24
N ILE A 469 18.85 0.11 -12.11
CA ILE A 469 18.02 1.33 -12.20
C ILE A 469 17.20 1.51 -10.93
N GLY A 470 16.66 0.44 -10.36
CA GLY A 470 15.97 0.46 -9.05
C GLY A 470 16.91 0.94 -7.93
N ALA A 471 18.18 0.50 -7.93
CA ALA A 471 19.18 0.98 -6.98
C ALA A 471 19.45 2.48 -7.15
N ILE A 472 19.52 2.97 -8.39
CA ILE A 472 19.67 4.40 -8.69
C ILE A 472 18.45 5.19 -8.22
N PHE A 473 17.24 4.68 -8.39
CA PHE A 473 16.03 5.34 -7.89
C PHE A 473 16.03 5.42 -6.35
N ALA A 474 16.38 4.34 -5.66
CA ALA A 474 16.49 4.34 -4.20
C ALA A 474 17.61 5.30 -3.70
N ALA A 475 18.78 5.33 -4.36
CA ALA A 475 19.85 6.27 -4.06
C ALA A 475 19.41 7.73 -4.35
N GLY A 476 18.73 7.99 -5.45
CA GLY A 476 18.16 9.30 -5.78
C GLY A 476 17.16 9.77 -4.73
N ALA A 477 16.27 8.87 -4.27
CA ALA A 477 15.35 9.14 -3.18
C ALA A 477 16.11 9.47 -1.88
N ALA A 478 17.20 8.75 -1.57
CA ALA A 478 18.06 9.04 -0.41
C ALA A 478 18.70 10.44 -0.49
N VAL A 479 19.23 10.81 -1.66
CA VAL A 479 19.84 12.14 -1.89
C VAL A 479 18.77 13.24 -1.75
N ILE A 480 17.59 13.06 -2.33
CA ILE A 480 16.48 13.99 -2.19
C ILE A 480 16.10 14.14 -0.71
N GLY A 481 15.98 13.03 0.03
CA GLY A 481 15.70 13.04 1.46
C GLY A 481 16.76 13.77 2.28
N ALA A 482 18.04 13.52 2.01
CA ALA A 482 19.16 14.16 2.72
C ALA A 482 19.22 15.67 2.46
N THR A 483 18.92 16.13 1.24
CA THR A 483 19.15 17.52 0.82
C THR A 483 17.92 18.40 0.91
N LEU A 484 16.74 17.91 0.53
CA LEU A 484 15.55 18.72 0.36
C LEU A 484 14.59 18.70 1.54
N LEU A 485 14.54 17.61 2.34
CA LEU A 485 13.71 17.58 3.55
C LEU A 485 14.20 18.61 4.56
N ARG A 486 13.26 19.27 5.23
CA ARG A 486 13.55 20.12 6.40
C ARG A 486 13.16 19.36 7.67
N GLU A 487 14.02 19.32 8.65
CA GLU A 487 13.65 18.87 9.99
C GLU A 487 12.80 19.97 10.61
N SER A 488 11.53 19.68 10.89
CA SER A 488 10.73 20.54 11.76
C SER A 488 11.35 20.48 13.14
N ALA A 489 11.61 21.65 13.74
CA ALA A 489 12.07 21.72 15.13
C ALA A 489 11.06 20.92 15.99
N PRO A 490 11.52 20.15 17.00
CA PRO A 490 10.63 19.54 17.97
C PRO A 490 9.73 20.66 18.52
N ALA A 491 8.40 20.40 18.56
CA ALA A 491 7.51 21.30 19.28
C ALA A 491 8.10 21.55 20.67
N PRO A 492 8.13 22.79 21.16
CA PRO A 492 8.60 23.05 22.51
C PRO A 492 7.83 22.12 23.44
N GLU A 493 8.54 21.30 24.20
CA GLU A 493 7.97 20.52 25.29
C GLU A 493 7.24 21.54 26.17
N GLU A 494 5.89 21.55 26.13
CA GLU A 494 5.11 22.32 27.09
C GLU A 494 5.59 21.87 28.46
N ALA A 495 6.26 22.77 29.16
CA ALA A 495 6.77 22.57 30.48
C ALA A 495 5.61 22.21 31.40
N HIS A 496 5.34 20.90 31.51
CA HIS A 496 4.41 20.39 32.50
C HIS A 496 5.07 20.57 33.86
N GLY A 497 4.58 21.55 34.58
CA GLY A 497 4.71 21.64 36.02
C GLY A 497 5.81 22.55 36.54
N ALA A 498 5.62 23.85 36.46
CA ALA A 498 6.03 24.68 37.61
C ALA A 498 4.91 24.54 38.67
N PRO A 499 5.20 24.06 39.89
CA PRO A 499 4.22 24.10 40.96
C PRO A 499 3.93 25.57 41.25
N ALA A 500 2.65 25.95 41.29
CA ALA A 500 2.22 27.24 41.77
C ALA A 500 2.80 27.46 43.16
N ALA A 501 3.72 28.43 43.27
CA ALA A 501 4.16 28.90 44.57
C ALA A 501 2.94 29.51 45.25
N GLU A 502 2.47 28.85 46.30
CA GLU A 502 1.58 29.42 47.28
C GLU A 502 2.25 30.66 47.86
N CYS A 503 1.78 31.82 47.52
CA CYS A 503 2.05 33.03 48.30
C CYS A 503 1.06 33.05 49.48
N ALA A 504 1.62 32.85 50.67
CA ALA A 504 0.98 33.12 51.93
C ALA A 504 0.78 34.62 52.16
#